data_251969ebc6bc5bbefff46ef878ad4a11
#
_entry.id   251969ebc6bc5bbefff46ef878ad4a11
#
_cell.length_a   1.000
_cell.length_b   1.000
_cell.length_c   1.000
_cell.angle_alpha   90.00
_cell.angle_beta   90.00
_cell.angle_gamma   90.00
#
_symmetry.space_group_name_H-M   'P 1'
#
loop_
_entity.id
_entity.type
_entity.pdbx_description
1 polymer ?
#
loop_
_entity_poly.entity_id
_entity_poly.type
_entity_poly.pdbx_seq_one_letter_code
_entity_poly.pdbx_strand_id
1 'polypeptide(L)'
;MLFRSPIREGIQTEDVHFAYTDGTSVLHGVSFAARVGQVTAFVGPAGAGKTTLAYLIPRFLRPRSGRVLIDGADIARVTRQSLRAQIAFLFQETVLCDGTVEDNIRFGRLDASETDLCRAAEVAGANEFIRKLPQGYQTSLGRAGSKLSVGQKQRLALARALVRDTPILILDEPTSALDPEAEKHFLTMLREVSRTRLVLIIAHRLSTAAAADQILFLKNGQILERGSPGELLSHPGGAYRRYVDLQTRGWTGSEPTDN
;
A
#
# COMPACT_ATOMS: atom_id res chain seq x y z
N MET A 1 -11.96 14.44 18.45
CA MET A 1 -13.04 13.50 18.04
C MET A 1 -12.41 12.13 17.83
N LEU A 2 -13.10 11.05 18.17
CA LEU A 2 -12.66 9.67 17.88
C LEU A 2 -13.31 9.20 16.59
N PHE A 3 -12.59 8.39 15.78
CA PHE A 3 -13.23 7.65 14.70
C PHE A 3 -14.26 6.69 15.26
N ARG A 4 -15.43 6.63 14.66
CA ARG A 4 -16.43 5.61 14.95
C ARG A 4 -16.23 4.47 13.96
N SER A 5 -15.81 3.31 14.45
CA SER A 5 -15.72 2.07 13.68
C SER A 5 -17.13 1.47 13.50
N PRO A 6 -17.42 0.75 12.40
CA PRO A 6 -16.56 0.45 11.25
C PRO A 6 -16.61 1.53 10.17
N ILE A 7 -15.50 1.68 9.42
CA ILE A 7 -15.45 2.49 8.19
C ILE A 7 -16.30 1.78 7.12
N ARG A 8 -17.18 2.53 6.44
CA ARG A 8 -18.17 1.97 5.50
C ARG A 8 -18.06 2.51 4.08
N GLU A 9 -17.70 3.78 3.92
CA GLU A 9 -17.64 4.43 2.60
C GLU A 9 -16.24 4.38 2.03
N GLY A 10 -15.26 4.95 2.75
CA GLY A 10 -13.88 4.93 2.33
C GLY A 10 -13.15 6.26 2.57
N ILE A 11 -12.20 6.55 1.68
CA ILE A 11 -11.32 7.71 1.74
C ILE A 11 -11.65 8.66 0.58
N GLN A 12 -11.65 9.96 0.87
CA GLN A 12 -11.72 11.04 -0.10
C GLN A 12 -10.62 12.05 0.14
N THR A 13 -10.07 12.60 -0.93
CA THR A 13 -9.20 13.79 -0.86
C THR A 13 -9.83 14.91 -1.68
N GLU A 14 -9.71 16.14 -1.18
CA GLU A 14 -10.26 17.33 -1.81
C GLU A 14 -9.17 18.38 -1.95
N ASP A 15 -8.77 18.66 -3.19
CA ASP A 15 -7.80 19.68 -3.58
C ASP A 15 -6.52 19.68 -2.74
N VAL A 16 -5.94 18.50 -2.55
CA VAL A 16 -4.78 18.31 -1.67
C VAL A 16 -3.50 18.81 -2.32
N HIS A 17 -2.86 19.78 -1.65
CA HIS A 17 -1.52 20.26 -1.98
C HIS A 17 -0.53 19.89 -0.89
N PHE A 18 0.69 19.53 -1.28
CA PHE A 18 1.74 19.21 -0.34
C PHE A 18 3.11 19.68 -0.83
N ALA A 19 3.90 20.23 0.09
CA ALA A 19 5.32 20.53 -0.10
C ALA A 19 6.10 20.08 1.13
N TYR A 20 7.32 19.58 0.95
CA TYR A 20 8.25 19.29 2.03
C TYR A 20 8.78 20.55 2.71
N THR A 21 9.45 20.39 3.84
CA THR A 21 9.99 21.50 4.63
C THR A 21 11.11 22.28 3.91
N ASP A 22 11.79 21.66 2.95
CA ASP A 22 12.79 22.27 2.07
C ASP A 22 12.16 23.13 0.96
N GLY A 23 10.82 23.22 0.90
CA GLY A 23 10.08 23.95 -0.12
C GLY A 23 9.73 23.14 -1.36
N THR A 24 10.22 21.90 -1.50
CA THR A 24 9.91 21.03 -2.65
C THR A 24 8.43 20.72 -2.71
N SER A 25 7.73 21.27 -3.71
CA SER A 25 6.30 21.05 -3.94
C SER A 25 6.10 19.71 -4.67
N VAL A 26 5.22 18.83 -4.13
CA VAL A 26 5.07 17.44 -4.60
C VAL A 26 3.65 17.09 -5.02
N LEU A 27 2.62 17.65 -4.38
CA LEU A 27 1.22 17.40 -4.75
C LEU A 27 0.52 18.70 -5.08
N HIS A 28 -0.25 18.69 -6.18
CA HIS A 28 -0.82 19.87 -6.81
C HIS A 28 -2.32 19.67 -7.07
N GLY A 29 -3.16 19.86 -6.05
CA GLY A 29 -4.62 19.79 -6.19
C GLY A 29 -5.16 18.36 -6.37
N VAL A 30 -4.63 17.39 -5.62
CA VAL A 30 -5.01 15.97 -5.74
C VAL A 30 -6.37 15.73 -5.12
N SER A 31 -7.34 15.27 -5.95
CA SER A 31 -8.69 14.89 -5.52
C SER A 31 -9.04 13.50 -6.04
N PHE A 32 -9.39 12.58 -5.14
CA PHE A 32 -9.85 11.23 -5.48
C PHE A 32 -10.78 10.66 -4.41
N ALA A 33 -11.44 9.55 -4.75
CA ALA A 33 -12.15 8.71 -3.81
C ALA A 33 -11.71 7.25 -3.97
N ALA A 34 -11.56 6.54 -2.84
CA ALA A 34 -11.30 5.11 -2.76
C ALA A 34 -12.31 4.48 -1.79
N ARG A 35 -12.92 3.36 -2.17
CA ARG A 35 -14.06 2.76 -1.45
C ARG A 35 -13.67 1.47 -0.73
N VAL A 36 -14.38 1.18 0.36
CA VAL A 36 -14.34 -0.13 1.00
C VAL A 36 -14.83 -1.18 -0.02
N GLY A 37 -14.21 -2.37 0.00
CA GLY A 37 -14.52 -3.43 -0.94
C GLY A 37 -13.75 -3.34 -2.26
N GLN A 38 -12.80 -2.40 -2.39
CA GLN A 38 -12.04 -2.16 -3.61
C GLN A 38 -10.54 -2.04 -3.34
N VAL A 39 -9.77 -2.44 -4.35
CA VAL A 39 -8.33 -2.16 -4.46
C VAL A 39 -8.13 -0.92 -5.33
N THR A 40 -7.58 0.15 -4.76
CA THR A 40 -7.19 1.35 -5.52
C THR A 40 -5.66 1.40 -5.62
N ALA A 41 -5.14 1.42 -6.85
CA ALA A 41 -3.71 1.47 -7.12
C ALA A 41 -3.24 2.90 -7.48
N PHE A 42 -2.21 3.39 -6.79
CA PHE A 42 -1.45 4.56 -7.20
C PHE A 42 -0.34 4.11 -8.14
N VAL A 43 -0.38 4.56 -9.39
CA VAL A 43 0.56 4.19 -10.45
C VAL A 43 1.16 5.45 -11.06
N GLY A 44 2.40 5.38 -11.54
CA GLY A 44 3.07 6.50 -12.18
C GLY A 44 4.59 6.45 -12.01
N PRO A 45 5.33 7.34 -12.66
CA PRO A 45 6.79 7.38 -12.60
C PRO A 45 7.33 7.63 -11.18
N ALA A 46 8.63 7.39 -10.98
CA ALA A 46 9.31 7.78 -9.75
C ALA A 46 9.15 9.29 -9.53
N GLY A 47 9.00 9.72 -8.28
CA GLY A 47 8.80 11.13 -7.96
C GLY A 47 7.40 11.71 -8.25
N ALA A 48 6.45 10.93 -8.78
CA ALA A 48 5.10 11.42 -9.07
C ALA A 48 4.25 11.80 -7.84
N GLY A 49 4.73 11.52 -6.62
CA GLY A 49 4.02 11.85 -5.38
C GLY A 49 3.19 10.71 -4.77
N LYS A 50 3.28 9.48 -5.29
CA LYS A 50 2.49 8.32 -4.83
C LYS A 50 2.65 8.04 -3.33
N THR A 51 3.89 7.84 -2.86
CA THR A 51 4.21 7.58 -1.45
C THR A 51 3.84 8.75 -0.56
N THR A 52 4.08 9.98 -1.03
CA THR A 52 3.68 11.20 -0.32
C THR A 52 2.16 11.24 -0.10
N LEU A 53 1.38 10.93 -1.15
CA LEU A 53 -0.07 10.89 -1.07
C LEU A 53 -0.55 9.82 -0.08
N ALA A 54 0.05 8.61 -0.12
CA ALA A 54 -0.26 7.54 0.83
C ALA A 54 0.06 7.92 2.28
N TYR A 55 1.14 8.69 2.53
CA TYR A 55 1.56 9.12 3.87
C TYR A 55 0.68 10.22 4.47
N LEU A 56 -0.07 10.96 3.67
CA LEU A 56 -1.04 11.92 4.18
C LEU A 56 -2.22 11.24 4.89
N ILE A 57 -2.61 10.04 4.46
CA ILE A 57 -3.80 9.34 4.98
C ILE A 57 -3.66 8.98 6.47
N PRO A 58 -2.55 8.32 6.94
CA PRO A 58 -2.32 8.08 8.38
C PRO A 58 -1.79 9.30 9.13
N ARG A 59 -1.74 10.48 8.47
CA ARG A 59 -1.14 11.72 9.00
C ARG A 59 0.30 11.53 9.45
N PHE A 60 1.11 10.81 8.65
CA PHE A 60 2.58 10.89 8.77
C PHE A 60 3.07 12.23 8.23
N LEU A 61 2.43 12.72 7.16
CA LEU A 61 2.57 14.05 6.61
C LEU A 61 1.25 14.82 6.77
N ARG A 62 1.30 16.15 6.65
CA ARG A 62 0.12 17.04 6.67
C ARG A 62 0.03 17.79 5.36
N PRO A 63 -1.14 17.87 4.72
CA PRO A 63 -1.30 18.68 3.52
C PRO A 63 -1.06 20.16 3.85
N ARG A 64 -0.56 20.92 2.86
CA ARG A 64 -0.43 22.39 2.93
C ARG A 64 -1.79 23.05 2.81
N SER A 65 -2.63 22.53 1.92
CA SER A 65 -4.02 22.91 1.73
C SER A 65 -4.84 21.70 1.24
N GLY A 66 -6.16 21.85 1.19
CA GLY A 66 -7.08 20.75 0.91
C GLY A 66 -7.37 19.89 2.12
N ARG A 67 -8.10 18.79 1.93
CA ARG A 67 -8.58 17.92 3.01
C ARG A 67 -8.46 16.45 2.63
N VAL A 68 -8.25 15.61 3.64
CA VAL A 68 -8.40 14.16 3.56
C VAL A 68 -9.54 13.75 4.49
N LEU A 69 -10.50 13.05 3.94
CA LEU A 69 -11.70 12.62 4.64
C LEU A 69 -11.75 11.08 4.69
N ILE A 70 -12.24 10.54 5.79
CA ILE A 70 -12.61 9.12 5.91
C ILE A 70 -14.05 9.07 6.39
N ASP A 71 -14.94 8.45 5.61
CA ASP A 71 -16.40 8.44 5.83
C ASP A 71 -16.93 9.87 6.09
N GLY A 72 -16.52 10.85 5.29
CA GLY A 72 -16.87 12.26 5.41
C GLY A 72 -16.22 13.01 6.58
N ALA A 73 -15.52 12.32 7.50
CA ALA A 73 -14.84 12.96 8.62
C ALA A 73 -13.44 13.43 8.24
N ASP A 74 -13.16 14.72 8.41
CA ASP A 74 -11.83 15.30 8.20
C ASP A 74 -10.82 14.69 9.20
N ILE A 75 -9.79 14.01 8.67
CA ILE A 75 -8.76 13.37 9.50
C ILE A 75 -7.97 14.39 10.35
N ALA A 76 -7.95 15.66 9.98
CA ALA A 76 -7.30 16.70 10.77
C ALA A 76 -8.00 16.93 12.14
N ARG A 77 -9.31 16.64 12.22
CA ARG A 77 -10.16 16.86 13.39
C ARG A 77 -10.24 15.69 14.35
N VAL A 78 -9.63 14.53 14.00
CA VAL A 78 -9.61 13.34 14.86
C VAL A 78 -8.23 13.15 15.51
N THR A 79 -8.17 12.39 16.61
CA THR A 79 -6.87 12.07 17.24
C THR A 79 -6.06 11.14 16.34
N ARG A 80 -4.71 11.29 16.34
CA ARG A 80 -3.83 10.41 15.56
C ARG A 80 -3.96 8.94 15.98
N GLN A 81 -4.13 8.70 17.28
CA GLN A 81 -4.29 7.34 17.80
C GLN A 81 -5.55 6.69 17.22
N SER A 82 -6.70 7.36 17.28
CA SER A 82 -7.97 6.85 16.72
C SER A 82 -7.90 6.65 15.21
N LEU A 83 -7.27 7.57 14.46
CA LEU A 83 -7.06 7.44 13.02
C LEU A 83 -6.19 6.22 12.69
N ARG A 84 -5.02 6.11 13.32
CA ARG A 84 -4.06 5.05 13.04
C ARG A 84 -4.51 3.68 13.53
N ALA A 85 -5.45 3.61 14.47
CA ALA A 85 -6.11 2.37 14.85
C ALA A 85 -6.97 1.79 13.71
N GLN A 86 -7.39 2.61 12.74
CA GLN A 86 -8.18 2.18 11.57
C GLN A 86 -7.32 1.78 10.36
N ILE A 87 -5.99 1.95 10.43
CA ILE A 87 -5.10 1.82 9.27
C ILE A 87 -3.97 0.86 9.58
N ALA A 88 -3.81 -0.18 8.78
CA ALA A 88 -2.56 -0.93 8.68
C ALA A 88 -1.74 -0.38 7.51
N PHE A 89 -0.44 -0.20 7.73
CA PHE A 89 0.48 0.32 6.73
C PHE A 89 1.67 -0.63 6.56
N LEU A 90 1.91 -1.10 5.33
CA LEU A 90 3.13 -1.78 4.92
C LEU A 90 4.03 -0.76 4.22
N PHE A 91 5.19 -0.49 4.81
CA PHE A 91 6.19 0.42 4.23
C PHE A 91 7.03 -0.28 3.17
N GLN A 92 7.55 0.48 2.21
CA GLN A 92 8.47 0.00 1.18
C GLN A 92 9.72 -0.65 1.80
N GLU A 93 10.34 0.02 2.77
CA GLU A 93 11.43 -0.57 3.54
C GLU A 93 10.90 -1.45 4.65
N THR A 94 11.23 -2.74 4.57
CA THR A 94 10.82 -3.71 5.58
C THR A 94 11.79 -3.71 6.76
N VAL A 95 11.35 -3.14 7.88
CA VAL A 95 12.08 -3.20 9.15
C VAL A 95 11.50 -4.30 10.02
N LEU A 96 12.35 -5.27 10.40
CA LEU A 96 12.03 -6.29 11.41
C LEU A 96 12.72 -5.95 12.72
N CYS A 97 12.00 -6.16 13.84
CA CYS A 97 12.55 -5.99 15.17
C CYS A 97 13.38 -7.22 15.56
N ASP A 98 14.36 -7.03 16.44
CA ASP A 98 15.04 -8.14 17.09
C ASP A 98 14.02 -8.95 17.90
N GLY A 99 14.10 -10.28 17.82
CA GLY A 99 13.14 -11.19 18.45
C GLY A 99 12.79 -12.37 17.56
N THR A 100 11.71 -13.04 17.89
CA THR A 100 11.20 -14.19 17.14
C THR A 100 10.33 -13.79 15.96
N VAL A 101 9.97 -14.76 15.11
CA VAL A 101 8.95 -14.58 14.06
C VAL A 101 7.63 -14.13 14.70
N GLU A 102 7.22 -14.79 15.79
CA GLU A 102 6.00 -14.48 16.53
C GLU A 102 5.99 -13.04 17.02
N ASP A 103 7.06 -12.60 17.70
CA ASP A 103 7.19 -11.23 18.21
C ASP A 103 6.98 -10.22 17.08
N ASN A 104 7.58 -10.50 15.92
CA ASN A 104 7.49 -9.61 14.77
C ASN A 104 6.08 -9.51 14.20
N ILE A 105 5.30 -10.58 14.14
CA ILE A 105 3.89 -10.53 13.69
C ILE A 105 3.04 -9.85 14.77
N ARG A 106 3.22 -10.25 16.04
CA ARG A 106 2.48 -9.76 17.21
C ARG A 106 2.67 -8.26 17.44
N PHE A 107 3.80 -7.69 16.99
CA PHE A 107 4.00 -6.23 17.02
C PHE A 107 2.91 -5.45 16.28
N GLY A 108 2.22 -6.05 15.32
CA GLY A 108 1.06 -5.46 14.66
C GLY A 108 -0.15 -5.32 15.57
N ARG A 109 -0.38 -6.31 16.46
CA ARG A 109 -1.45 -6.34 17.47
C ARG A 109 -0.99 -7.19 18.65
N LEU A 110 -0.67 -6.54 19.78
CA LEU A 110 -0.02 -7.18 20.93
C LEU A 110 -0.88 -8.26 21.61
N ASP A 111 -2.20 -8.10 21.58
CA ASP A 111 -3.20 -9.02 22.14
C ASP A 111 -3.70 -10.08 21.13
N ALA A 112 -3.06 -10.20 19.97
CA ALA A 112 -3.43 -11.20 18.97
C ALA A 112 -3.26 -12.62 19.51
N SER A 113 -4.25 -13.47 19.29
CA SER A 113 -4.16 -14.88 19.61
C SER A 113 -3.18 -15.62 18.67
N GLU A 114 -2.70 -16.79 19.05
CA GLU A 114 -1.89 -17.65 18.16
C GLU A 114 -2.62 -17.95 16.85
N THR A 115 -3.93 -18.16 16.91
CA THR A 115 -4.76 -18.40 15.74
C THR A 115 -4.75 -17.17 14.80
N ASP A 116 -4.82 -15.94 15.35
CA ASP A 116 -4.74 -14.72 14.55
C ASP A 116 -3.38 -14.58 13.87
N LEU A 117 -2.29 -14.89 14.59
CA LEU A 117 -0.93 -14.85 14.06
C LEU A 117 -0.76 -15.85 12.91
N CYS A 118 -1.20 -17.10 13.11
CA CYS A 118 -1.13 -18.14 12.09
C CYS A 118 -1.96 -17.75 10.84
N ARG A 119 -3.18 -17.25 11.04
CA ARG A 119 -4.04 -16.80 9.95
C ARG A 119 -3.42 -15.64 9.17
N ALA A 120 -2.87 -14.64 9.87
CA ALA A 120 -2.18 -13.52 9.22
C ALA A 120 -0.96 -13.96 8.42
N ALA A 121 -0.17 -14.90 8.96
CA ALA A 121 0.98 -15.48 8.29
C ALA A 121 0.59 -16.33 7.07
N GLU A 122 -0.51 -17.07 7.15
CA GLU A 122 -1.04 -17.86 6.03
C GLU A 122 -1.52 -16.95 4.89
N VAL A 123 -2.32 -15.97 5.21
CA VAL A 123 -2.82 -14.97 4.24
C VAL A 123 -1.66 -14.20 3.59
N ALA A 124 -0.60 -13.89 4.35
CA ALA A 124 0.61 -13.24 3.83
C ALA A 124 1.55 -14.16 3.03
N GLY A 125 1.24 -15.47 2.92
CA GLY A 125 2.13 -16.45 2.30
C GLY A 125 3.43 -16.68 3.10
N ALA A 126 3.44 -16.38 4.39
CA ALA A 126 4.59 -16.54 5.26
C ALA A 126 4.64 -17.89 5.96
N ASN A 127 3.48 -18.54 6.17
CA ASN A 127 3.36 -19.72 7.00
C ASN A 127 4.20 -20.91 6.49
N GLU A 128 4.30 -21.08 5.18
CA GLU A 128 5.08 -22.17 4.57
C GLU A 128 6.57 -22.08 4.94
N PHE A 129 7.20 -20.92 4.80
CA PHE A 129 8.61 -20.80 5.15
C PHE A 129 8.83 -20.78 6.66
N ILE A 130 7.87 -20.22 7.45
CA ILE A 130 7.96 -20.21 8.92
C ILE A 130 8.01 -21.65 9.46
N ARG A 131 7.18 -22.56 8.95
CA ARG A 131 7.17 -23.98 9.35
C ARG A 131 8.48 -24.71 9.03
N LYS A 132 9.26 -24.23 8.06
CA LYS A 132 10.56 -24.79 7.68
C LYS A 132 11.72 -24.25 8.54
N LEU A 133 11.47 -23.21 9.35
CA LEU A 133 12.48 -22.68 10.28
C LEU A 133 12.68 -23.64 11.46
N PRO A 134 13.89 -23.70 12.07
CA PRO A 134 14.23 -24.68 13.11
C PRO A 134 13.28 -24.72 14.31
N GLN A 135 12.70 -23.56 14.68
CA GLN A 135 11.78 -23.43 15.82
C GLN A 135 10.43 -22.80 15.38
N GLY A 136 10.09 -22.84 14.06
CA GLY A 136 8.87 -22.26 13.53
C GLY A 136 8.69 -20.81 13.95
N TYR A 137 7.56 -20.48 14.55
CA TYR A 137 7.23 -19.13 15.03
C TYR A 137 8.17 -18.62 16.14
N GLN A 138 8.79 -19.53 16.92
CA GLN A 138 9.73 -19.19 17.99
C GLN A 138 11.17 -19.00 17.49
N THR A 139 11.39 -19.12 16.18
CA THR A 139 12.73 -18.90 15.60
C THR A 139 13.16 -17.45 15.78
N SER A 140 14.32 -17.27 16.45
CA SER A 140 14.95 -15.95 16.55
C SER A 140 15.49 -15.49 15.20
N LEU A 141 15.07 -14.28 14.76
CA LEU A 141 15.42 -13.72 13.46
C LEU A 141 16.80 -13.06 13.40
N GLY A 142 17.42 -12.82 14.58
CA GLY A 142 18.64 -12.04 14.68
C GLY A 142 18.42 -10.56 14.34
N ARG A 143 19.51 -9.81 14.34
CA ARG A 143 19.45 -8.36 14.12
C ARG A 143 18.80 -8.02 12.79
N ALA A 144 17.71 -7.25 12.84
CA ALA A 144 16.93 -6.80 11.67
C ALA A 144 16.52 -7.96 10.72
N GLY A 145 16.30 -9.17 11.26
CA GLY A 145 15.89 -10.33 10.45
C GLY A 145 17.01 -10.85 9.52
N SER A 146 18.28 -10.76 9.91
CA SER A 146 19.44 -11.12 9.07
C SER A 146 19.42 -12.57 8.54
N LYS A 147 18.63 -13.45 9.17
CA LYS A 147 18.47 -14.85 8.77
C LYS A 147 17.42 -15.08 7.67
N LEU A 148 16.69 -14.04 7.27
CA LEU A 148 15.62 -14.14 6.28
C LEU A 148 16.03 -13.49 4.94
N SER A 149 15.55 -14.05 3.84
CA SER A 149 15.63 -13.40 2.52
C SER A 149 14.75 -12.13 2.49
N VAL A 150 14.99 -11.24 1.53
CA VAL A 150 14.21 -10.00 1.38
C VAL A 150 12.72 -10.31 1.18
N GLY A 151 12.37 -11.30 0.35
CA GLY A 151 10.99 -11.71 0.13
C GLY A 151 10.33 -12.35 1.38
N GLN A 152 11.10 -13.07 2.22
CA GLN A 152 10.60 -13.58 3.50
C GLN A 152 10.34 -12.45 4.49
N LYS A 153 11.23 -11.45 4.57
CA LYS A 153 11.02 -10.26 5.40
C LYS A 153 9.76 -9.51 4.97
N GLN A 154 9.56 -9.34 3.66
CA GLN A 154 8.40 -8.65 3.11
C GLN A 154 7.09 -9.37 3.46
N ARG A 155 7.03 -10.71 3.29
CA ARG A 155 5.87 -11.52 3.70
C ARG A 155 5.61 -11.45 5.21
N LEU A 156 6.66 -11.43 6.03
CA LEU A 156 6.52 -11.28 7.48
C LEU A 156 5.99 -9.90 7.88
N ALA A 157 6.45 -8.83 7.23
CA ALA A 157 5.93 -7.49 7.44
C ALA A 157 4.47 -7.35 6.96
N LEU A 158 4.09 -8.04 5.89
CA LEU A 158 2.71 -8.13 5.44
C LEU A 158 1.83 -8.85 6.48
N ALA A 159 2.30 -9.98 7.06
CA ALA A 159 1.59 -10.65 8.16
C ALA A 159 1.40 -9.72 9.37
N ARG A 160 2.42 -8.94 9.74
CA ARG A 160 2.35 -7.90 10.78
C ARG A 160 1.27 -6.84 10.47
N ALA A 161 1.13 -6.45 9.21
CA ALA A 161 0.09 -5.49 8.81
C ALA A 161 -1.30 -6.12 8.86
N LEU A 162 -1.44 -7.37 8.41
CA LEU A 162 -2.72 -8.10 8.33
C LEU A 162 -3.28 -8.47 9.69
N VAL A 163 -2.43 -8.82 10.68
CA VAL A 163 -2.87 -9.20 12.03
C VAL A 163 -3.56 -8.06 12.77
N ARG A 164 -3.34 -6.80 12.35
CA ARG A 164 -4.02 -5.64 12.92
C ARG A 164 -5.53 -5.64 12.68
N ASP A 165 -5.99 -6.35 11.66
CA ASP A 165 -7.41 -6.48 11.29
C ASP A 165 -8.15 -5.14 11.16
N THR A 166 -7.52 -4.19 10.46
CA THR A 166 -8.03 -2.83 10.27
C THR A 166 -8.86 -2.70 9.01
N PRO A 167 -9.84 -1.78 8.96
CA PRO A 167 -10.68 -1.55 7.78
C PRO A 167 -9.94 -0.93 6.58
N ILE A 168 -8.79 -0.27 6.82
CA ILE A 168 -7.96 0.31 5.78
C ILE A 168 -6.59 -0.37 5.79
N LEU A 169 -6.15 -0.84 4.63
CA LEU A 169 -4.82 -1.41 4.38
C LEU A 169 -4.11 -0.59 3.31
N ILE A 170 -2.95 -0.06 3.65
CA ILE A 170 -2.10 0.70 2.71
C ILE A 170 -0.81 -0.09 2.51
N LEU A 171 -0.48 -0.38 1.24
CA LEU A 171 0.65 -1.21 0.85
C LEU A 171 1.58 -0.42 -0.07
N ASP A 172 2.77 -0.11 0.40
CA ASP A 172 3.79 0.59 -0.40
C ASP A 172 4.76 -0.43 -1.01
N GLU A 173 4.68 -0.62 -2.32
CA GLU A 173 5.48 -1.54 -3.13
C GLU A 173 5.58 -2.98 -2.58
N PRO A 174 4.45 -3.63 -2.25
CA PRO A 174 4.44 -4.90 -1.51
C PRO A 174 4.98 -6.10 -2.29
N THR A 175 5.22 -5.97 -3.59
CA THR A 175 5.68 -7.07 -4.46
C THR A 175 7.11 -6.90 -4.98
N SER A 176 7.80 -5.81 -4.61
CA SER A 176 9.12 -5.46 -5.18
C SER A 176 10.18 -6.56 -5.05
N ALA A 177 10.15 -7.34 -3.96
CA ALA A 177 11.11 -8.41 -3.66
C ALA A 177 10.51 -9.82 -3.71
N LEU A 178 9.30 -9.99 -4.23
CA LEU A 178 8.65 -11.29 -4.35
C LEU A 178 9.05 -11.99 -5.66
N ASP A 179 9.27 -13.30 -5.57
CA ASP A 179 9.35 -14.18 -6.73
C ASP A 179 7.98 -14.35 -7.40
N PRO A 180 7.88 -14.91 -8.62
CA PRO A 180 6.61 -15.02 -9.35
C PRO A 180 5.53 -15.82 -8.63
N GLU A 181 5.90 -16.85 -7.85
CA GLU A 181 4.95 -17.68 -7.11
C GLU A 181 4.38 -16.91 -5.91
N ALA A 182 5.24 -16.27 -5.13
CA ALA A 182 4.83 -15.41 -4.02
C ALA A 182 4.01 -14.20 -4.51
N GLU A 183 4.32 -13.65 -5.68
CA GLU A 183 3.51 -12.58 -6.28
C GLU A 183 2.11 -13.06 -6.66
N LYS A 184 1.98 -14.24 -7.26
CA LYS A 184 0.68 -14.84 -7.58
C LYS A 184 -0.16 -15.06 -6.30
N HIS A 185 0.46 -15.58 -5.24
CA HIS A 185 -0.19 -15.72 -3.94
C HIS A 185 -0.64 -14.36 -3.39
N PHE A 186 0.23 -13.34 -3.45
CA PHE A 186 -0.10 -11.99 -3.03
C PHE A 186 -1.30 -11.41 -3.79
N LEU A 187 -1.39 -11.58 -5.11
CA LEU A 187 -2.52 -11.09 -5.91
C LEU A 187 -3.84 -11.79 -5.53
N THR A 188 -3.79 -13.07 -5.20
CA THR A 188 -4.95 -13.81 -4.69
C THR A 188 -5.40 -13.28 -3.33
N MET A 189 -4.46 -13.13 -2.39
CA MET A 189 -4.68 -12.54 -1.08
C MET A 189 -5.28 -11.14 -1.18
N LEU A 190 -4.73 -10.29 -2.08
CA LEU A 190 -5.19 -8.92 -2.27
C LEU A 190 -6.69 -8.87 -2.58
N ARG A 191 -7.18 -9.75 -3.47
CA ARG A 191 -8.60 -9.86 -3.83
C ARG A 191 -9.47 -10.33 -2.67
N GLU A 192 -8.98 -11.25 -1.84
CA GLU A 192 -9.72 -11.74 -0.67
C GLU A 192 -9.83 -10.68 0.42
N VAL A 193 -8.71 -10.03 0.74
CA VAL A 193 -8.64 -8.99 1.78
C VAL A 193 -9.46 -7.76 1.40
N SER A 194 -9.49 -7.39 0.13
CA SER A 194 -10.24 -6.22 -0.34
C SER A 194 -11.75 -6.35 -0.22
N ARG A 195 -12.32 -7.58 -0.18
CA ARG A 195 -13.77 -7.78 -0.09
C ARG A 195 -14.42 -7.09 1.12
N THR A 196 -13.68 -6.96 2.21
CA THR A 196 -14.16 -6.38 3.48
C THR A 196 -13.41 -5.14 3.91
N ARG A 197 -12.35 -4.75 3.17
CA ARG A 197 -11.47 -3.63 3.52
C ARG A 197 -11.29 -2.70 2.33
N LEU A 198 -10.93 -1.48 2.63
CA LEU A 198 -10.36 -0.58 1.63
C LEU A 198 -8.87 -0.87 1.51
N VAL A 199 -8.41 -1.18 0.30
CA VAL A 199 -6.99 -1.41 0.04
C VAL A 199 -6.45 -0.34 -0.89
N LEU A 200 -5.43 0.39 -0.43
CA LEU A 200 -4.61 1.29 -1.25
C LEU A 200 -3.27 0.62 -1.50
N ILE A 201 -2.83 0.60 -2.75
CA ILE A 201 -1.55 -0.01 -3.11
C ILE A 201 -0.75 0.94 -3.99
N ILE A 202 0.52 1.17 -3.65
CA ILE A 202 1.47 1.80 -4.56
C ILE A 202 2.07 0.69 -5.41
N ALA A 203 1.72 0.68 -6.70
CA ALA A 203 2.10 -0.37 -7.62
C ALA A 203 3.23 0.08 -8.55
N HIS A 204 4.36 -0.63 -8.47
CA HIS A 204 5.48 -0.49 -9.42
C HIS A 204 5.48 -1.59 -10.48
N ARG A 205 4.86 -2.74 -10.18
CA ARG A 205 4.69 -3.83 -11.16
C ARG A 205 3.35 -3.71 -11.86
N LEU A 206 3.36 -3.92 -13.18
CA LEU A 206 2.14 -3.88 -14.01
C LEU A 206 1.12 -4.95 -13.60
N SER A 207 1.59 -6.14 -13.20
CA SER A 207 0.75 -7.24 -12.68
C SER A 207 -0.07 -6.80 -11.46
N THR A 208 0.57 -6.05 -10.54
CA THR A 208 -0.09 -5.52 -9.34
C THR A 208 -1.10 -4.43 -9.71
N ALA A 209 -0.75 -3.53 -10.62
CA ALA A 209 -1.65 -2.50 -11.11
C ALA A 209 -2.87 -3.11 -11.83
N ALA A 210 -2.67 -4.16 -12.63
CA ALA A 210 -3.73 -4.86 -13.36
C ALA A 210 -4.71 -5.62 -12.44
N ALA A 211 -4.33 -5.91 -11.21
CA ALA A 211 -5.20 -6.56 -10.22
C ALA A 211 -6.08 -5.59 -9.43
N ALA A 212 -5.90 -4.28 -9.60
CA ALA A 212 -6.70 -3.25 -8.94
C ALA A 212 -8.06 -3.06 -9.61
N ASP A 213 -9.06 -2.66 -8.82
CA ASP A 213 -10.37 -2.24 -9.33
C ASP A 213 -10.33 -0.84 -9.91
N GLN A 214 -9.50 0.02 -9.32
CA GLN A 214 -9.28 1.41 -9.75
C GLN A 214 -7.78 1.73 -9.79
N ILE A 215 -7.36 2.38 -10.86
CA ILE A 215 -6.06 3.00 -10.99
C ILE A 215 -6.21 4.51 -10.89
N LEU A 216 -5.32 5.13 -10.11
CA LEU A 216 -5.06 6.57 -10.10
C LEU A 216 -3.66 6.76 -10.67
N PHE A 217 -3.59 7.24 -11.92
CA PHE A 217 -2.31 7.47 -12.60
C PHE A 217 -1.80 8.87 -12.26
N LEU A 218 -0.72 8.91 -11.47
CA LEU A 218 -0.08 10.14 -11.01
C LEU A 218 1.12 10.48 -11.89
N LYS A 219 1.23 11.77 -12.25
CA LYS A 219 2.42 12.37 -12.88
C LYS A 219 2.55 13.81 -12.40
N ASN A 220 3.75 14.22 -12.06
CA ASN A 220 4.06 15.59 -11.61
C ASN A 220 3.12 16.09 -10.48
N GLY A 221 2.82 15.23 -9.51
CA GLY A 221 2.00 15.59 -8.35
C GLY A 221 0.50 15.74 -8.62
N GLN A 222 0.00 15.32 -9.78
CA GLN A 222 -1.41 15.38 -10.17
C GLN A 222 -1.93 13.99 -10.59
N ILE A 223 -3.22 13.74 -10.41
CA ILE A 223 -3.89 12.58 -11.01
C ILE A 223 -4.28 12.98 -12.44
N LEU A 224 -3.59 12.41 -13.42
CA LEU A 224 -3.87 12.66 -14.83
C LEU A 224 -5.03 11.81 -15.36
N GLU A 225 -5.10 10.55 -14.91
CA GLU A 225 -6.12 9.61 -15.33
C GLU A 225 -6.58 8.75 -14.15
N ARG A 226 -7.84 8.36 -14.20
CA ARG A 226 -8.45 7.44 -13.23
C ARG A 226 -9.46 6.55 -13.93
N GLY A 227 -9.50 5.28 -13.55
CA GLY A 227 -10.43 4.29 -14.09
C GLY A 227 -10.00 2.88 -13.77
N SER A 228 -10.71 1.89 -14.27
CA SER A 228 -10.26 0.49 -14.21
C SER A 228 -9.04 0.28 -15.13
N PRO A 229 -8.22 -0.76 -14.87
CA PRO A 229 -7.09 -1.08 -15.75
C PRO A 229 -7.50 -1.23 -17.22
N GLY A 230 -8.63 -1.90 -17.49
CA GLY A 230 -9.13 -2.12 -18.85
C GLY A 230 -9.56 -0.84 -19.55
N GLU A 231 -10.29 0.05 -18.85
CA GLU A 231 -10.69 1.36 -19.38
C GLU A 231 -9.47 2.20 -19.77
N LEU A 232 -8.49 2.31 -18.88
CA LEU A 232 -7.30 3.15 -19.11
C LEU A 232 -6.41 2.58 -20.23
N LEU A 233 -6.30 1.26 -20.36
CA LEU A 233 -5.57 0.62 -21.46
C LEU A 233 -6.28 0.75 -22.81
N SER A 234 -7.61 0.83 -22.82
CA SER A 234 -8.40 0.99 -24.04
C SER A 234 -8.40 2.42 -24.59
N HIS A 235 -8.01 3.42 -23.77
CA HIS A 235 -7.99 4.83 -24.17
C HIS A 235 -6.83 5.12 -25.13
N PRO A 236 -7.10 5.43 -26.42
CA PRO A 236 -6.04 5.72 -27.38
C PRO A 236 -5.29 7.00 -26.98
N GLY A 237 -3.96 6.90 -26.88
CA GLY A 237 -3.11 8.02 -26.49
C GLY A 237 -3.16 8.39 -25.00
N GLY A 238 -3.82 7.55 -24.15
CA GLY A 238 -3.85 7.74 -22.70
C GLY A 238 -2.45 7.74 -22.08
N ALA A 239 -2.26 8.52 -21.02
CA ALA A 239 -0.98 8.64 -20.33
C ALA A 239 -0.61 7.33 -19.62
N TYR A 240 -1.59 6.65 -19.03
CA TYR A 240 -1.39 5.34 -18.40
C TYR A 240 -1.00 4.28 -19.45
N ARG A 241 -1.70 4.22 -20.59
CA ARG A 241 -1.36 3.29 -21.68
C ARG A 241 0.07 3.50 -22.17
N ARG A 242 0.46 4.76 -22.45
CA ARG A 242 1.84 5.07 -22.83
C ARG A 242 2.86 4.64 -21.78
N TYR A 243 2.54 4.83 -20.51
CA TYR A 243 3.39 4.39 -19.40
C TYR A 243 3.56 2.87 -19.38
N VAL A 244 2.48 2.11 -19.61
CA VAL A 244 2.52 0.63 -19.70
C VAL A 244 3.32 0.19 -20.92
N ASP A 245 3.10 0.82 -22.08
CA ASP A 245 3.84 0.50 -23.31
C ASP A 245 5.36 0.71 -23.16
N LEU A 246 5.77 1.77 -22.47
CA LEU A 246 7.19 2.03 -22.16
C LEU A 246 7.78 1.00 -21.21
N GLN A 247 7.04 0.57 -20.19
CA GLN A 247 7.51 -0.47 -19.27
C GLN A 247 7.60 -1.85 -19.88
N THR A 248 6.70 -2.19 -20.82
CA THR A 248 6.67 -3.52 -21.47
C THR A 248 7.67 -3.66 -22.61
N ARG A 249 7.98 -2.57 -23.34
CA ARG A 249 8.92 -2.61 -24.47
C ARG A 249 10.39 -2.49 -24.06
N GLY A 250 10.68 -2.19 -22.79
CA GLY A 250 12.01 -1.75 -22.36
C GLY A 250 12.34 -0.39 -23.00
N TRP A 251 12.99 0.49 -22.28
CA TRP A 251 13.38 1.82 -22.77
C TRP A 251 14.31 1.70 -24.00
N THR A 252 13.75 1.65 -25.20
CA THR A 252 14.47 1.92 -26.45
C THR A 252 14.47 3.43 -26.64
N GLY A 253 15.56 4.06 -26.18
CA GLY A 253 15.70 5.52 -26.09
C GLY A 253 15.31 6.25 -27.37
N SER A 254 14.25 7.03 -27.26
CA SER A 254 14.01 8.31 -27.92
C SER A 254 12.71 8.88 -27.34
N GLU A 255 12.84 9.87 -26.44
CA GLU A 255 11.69 10.73 -26.14
C GLU A 255 11.34 11.50 -27.40
N PRO A 256 10.05 11.55 -27.81
CA PRO A 256 9.62 12.59 -28.72
C PRO A 256 9.72 13.91 -27.96
N THR A 257 10.58 14.79 -28.43
CA THR A 257 10.61 16.21 -28.01
C THR A 257 9.26 16.80 -28.33
N ASP A 258 8.48 17.10 -27.27
CA ASP A 258 7.31 17.97 -27.39
C ASP A 258 7.78 19.37 -27.81
N ASN A 259 7.45 19.74 -29.02
CA ASN A 259 7.45 21.11 -29.52
C ASN A 259 6.21 21.86 -29.03
#